data_852408cc434126ecc9c7d5e2f1b990be
#
_entry.id   852408cc434126ecc9c7d5e2f1b990be
#
_cell.length_a   1.000
_cell.length_b   1.000
_cell.length_c   1.000
_cell.angle_alpha   90.00
_cell.angle_beta   90.00
_cell.angle_gamma   90.00
#
_symmetry.space_group_name_H-M   'P 1'
#
loop_
_entity.id
_entity.type
_entity.pdbx_description
1 polymer ?
#
loop_
_entity_poly.entity_id
_entity_poly.type
_entity_poly.pdbx_seq_one_letter_code
_entity_poly.pdbx_strand_id
1 'polypeptide(L)'
;VALWNKVVERNPGCAIVDASGIIPALRSVKSSSEIKMIQSAVDFTARGFADAMQFVAPGINEYKVQATLEHGYAMAGGRGSAFPPIVGGGLNSTVLHYKDNDQDLVAGDLVCIDSGAFYAGYGADISRTVPVSGKFSKRQKEVYEIVLKAEQAAIKAVKPGVTLGELDAIARTIITKAGFGEYFIHSIGHHLGLETHDTCGPMAPLKKGAVITIEPGIYLPEEALGVRIEDDIEVTATGYKNLSKAIPKSVSAIEKAMAK
;
A
#
# COMPACT_ATOMS: atom_id res chain seq x y z
N VAL A 1 -16.88 -23.77 22.12
CA VAL A 1 -18.02 -24.71 22.27
C VAL A 1 -18.38 -24.82 23.75
N ALA A 2 -17.48 -25.18 24.70
CA ALA A 2 -17.82 -25.41 26.12
C ALA A 2 -18.39 -24.16 26.84
N LEU A 3 -17.86 -22.97 26.57
CA LEU A 3 -18.37 -21.72 27.13
C LEU A 3 -19.78 -21.42 26.61
N TRP A 4 -19.98 -21.66 25.32
CA TRP A 4 -21.25 -21.44 24.67
C TRP A 4 -22.36 -22.34 25.25
N ASN A 5 -22.11 -23.64 25.40
CA ASN A 5 -23.08 -24.55 26.00
C ASN A 5 -23.52 -24.09 27.39
N LYS A 6 -22.58 -23.59 28.21
CA LYS A 6 -22.90 -23.03 29.54
C LYS A 6 -23.78 -21.76 29.46
N VAL A 7 -23.60 -20.92 28.41
CA VAL A 7 -24.44 -19.73 28.21
C VAL A 7 -25.86 -20.15 27.86
N VAL A 8 -26.05 -21.10 26.95
CA VAL A 8 -27.35 -21.58 26.52
C VAL A 8 -28.08 -22.30 27.66
N GLU A 9 -27.38 -23.15 28.43
CA GLU A 9 -27.96 -23.85 29.60
C GLU A 9 -28.48 -22.86 30.67
N ARG A 10 -27.78 -21.72 30.88
CA ARG A 10 -28.17 -20.71 31.86
C ARG A 10 -29.20 -19.71 31.36
N ASN A 11 -29.39 -19.63 30.05
CA ASN A 11 -30.30 -18.70 29.40
C ASN A 11 -31.13 -19.42 28.34
N PRO A 12 -32.06 -20.32 28.78
CA PRO A 12 -32.93 -21.04 27.83
C PRO A 12 -33.78 -20.02 27.05
N GLY A 13 -33.79 -20.13 25.73
CA GLY A 13 -34.49 -19.20 24.84
C GLY A 13 -33.59 -18.12 24.22
N CYS A 14 -32.29 -18.03 24.56
CA CYS A 14 -31.36 -17.19 23.84
C CYS A 14 -31.14 -17.73 22.40
N ALA A 15 -31.33 -16.85 21.43
CA ALA A 15 -30.90 -17.08 20.06
C ALA A 15 -29.45 -16.58 19.85
N ILE A 16 -28.65 -17.36 19.13
CA ILE A 16 -27.36 -16.88 18.65
C ILE A 16 -27.60 -16.05 17.40
N VAL A 17 -27.06 -14.85 17.39
CA VAL A 17 -27.00 -14.01 16.19
C VAL A 17 -25.53 -13.77 15.86
N ASP A 18 -25.13 -14.03 14.62
CA ASP A 18 -23.81 -13.67 14.13
C ASP A 18 -23.69 -12.14 14.05
N ALA A 19 -22.81 -11.59 14.88
CA ALA A 19 -22.53 -10.15 14.94
C ALA A 19 -21.24 -9.78 14.19
N SER A 20 -20.57 -10.72 13.53
CA SER A 20 -19.27 -10.52 12.88
C SER A 20 -19.29 -9.44 11.78
N GLY A 21 -20.45 -9.18 11.17
CA GLY A 21 -20.62 -8.14 10.16
C GLY A 21 -20.82 -6.71 10.70
N ILE A 22 -21.12 -6.53 12.00
CA ILE A 22 -21.47 -5.22 12.56
C ILE A 22 -20.26 -4.29 12.60
N ILE A 23 -19.17 -4.73 13.21
CA ILE A 23 -17.94 -3.93 13.37
C ILE A 23 -17.29 -3.62 12.02
N PRO A 24 -17.11 -4.59 11.09
CA PRO A 24 -16.63 -4.30 9.73
C PRO A 24 -17.45 -3.23 9.01
N ALA A 25 -18.77 -3.30 9.07
CA ALA A 25 -19.65 -2.33 8.43
C ALA A 25 -19.47 -0.89 8.99
N LEU A 26 -19.26 -0.76 10.30
CA LEU A 26 -18.99 0.53 10.96
C LEU A 26 -17.61 1.06 10.59
N ARG A 27 -16.57 0.21 10.59
CA ARG A 27 -15.18 0.58 10.29
C ARG A 27 -14.96 0.89 8.81
N SER A 28 -15.77 0.32 7.91
CA SER A 28 -15.59 0.50 6.45
C SER A 28 -15.79 1.95 5.99
N VAL A 29 -16.57 2.75 6.73
CA VAL A 29 -16.85 4.16 6.41
C VAL A 29 -16.26 5.05 7.49
N LYS A 30 -15.27 5.83 7.14
CA LYS A 30 -14.56 6.74 8.04
C LYS A 30 -15.29 8.07 8.13
N SER A 31 -15.37 8.62 9.32
CA SER A 31 -15.78 10.00 9.56
C SER A 31 -14.72 10.98 9.02
N SER A 32 -15.08 12.25 8.92
CA SER A 32 -14.13 13.29 8.51
C SER A 32 -12.94 13.46 9.47
N SER A 33 -13.13 13.12 10.76
CA SER A 33 -12.05 13.15 11.74
C SER A 33 -11.08 12.00 11.53
N GLU A 34 -11.58 10.78 11.29
CA GLU A 34 -10.75 9.61 10.97
C GLU A 34 -9.94 9.80 9.68
N ILE A 35 -10.57 10.35 8.63
CA ILE A 35 -9.87 10.70 7.37
C ILE A 35 -8.74 11.70 7.62
N LYS A 36 -8.92 12.67 8.53
CA LYS A 36 -7.84 13.60 8.90
C LYS A 36 -6.68 12.89 9.61
N MET A 37 -6.93 11.88 10.46
CA MET A 37 -5.87 11.11 11.10
C MET A 37 -5.10 10.27 10.07
N ILE A 38 -5.81 9.61 9.14
CA ILE A 38 -5.18 8.89 8.01
C ILE A 38 -4.35 9.87 7.16
N GLN A 39 -4.89 11.04 6.80
CA GLN A 39 -4.14 12.04 6.03
C GLN A 39 -2.87 12.49 6.75
N SER A 40 -2.92 12.66 8.09
CA SER A 40 -1.71 12.99 8.86
C SER A 40 -0.69 11.85 8.80
N ALA A 41 -1.12 10.59 8.92
CA ALA A 41 -0.23 9.43 8.75
C ALA A 41 0.41 9.40 7.35
N VAL A 42 -0.37 9.67 6.31
CA VAL A 42 0.11 9.79 4.91
C VAL A 42 1.12 10.95 4.77
N ASP A 43 0.86 12.11 5.36
CA ASP A 43 1.75 13.27 5.28
C ASP A 43 3.10 12.98 5.98
N PHE A 44 3.07 12.26 7.11
CA PHE A 44 4.30 11.81 7.79
C PHE A 44 5.04 10.76 6.98
N THR A 45 4.31 9.85 6.35
CA THR A 45 4.87 8.86 5.42
C THR A 45 5.56 9.56 4.24
N ALA A 46 4.96 10.60 3.69
CA ALA A 46 5.54 11.38 2.59
C ALA A 46 6.91 11.99 2.97
N ARG A 47 7.08 12.43 4.22
CA ARG A 47 8.38 12.90 4.71
C ARG A 47 9.41 11.77 4.72
N GLY A 48 9.06 10.60 5.26
CA GLY A 48 9.95 9.44 5.27
C GLY A 48 10.38 9.02 3.86
N PHE A 49 9.43 8.95 2.91
CA PHE A 49 9.75 8.64 1.51
C PHE A 49 10.66 9.68 0.86
N ALA A 50 10.47 10.97 1.15
CA ALA A 50 11.34 12.01 0.63
C ALA A 50 12.79 11.84 1.14
N ASP A 51 12.96 11.57 2.43
CA ASP A 51 14.26 11.32 3.04
C ASP A 51 14.89 10.01 2.50
N ALA A 52 14.12 8.94 2.37
CA ALA A 52 14.59 7.65 1.85
C ALA A 52 15.01 7.74 0.37
N MET A 53 14.27 8.43 -0.49
CA MET A 53 14.64 8.63 -1.90
C MET A 53 15.97 9.37 -2.06
N GLN A 54 16.28 10.30 -1.18
CA GLN A 54 17.57 10.99 -1.15
C GLN A 54 18.69 10.10 -0.59
N PHE A 55 18.36 9.17 0.31
CA PHE A 55 19.33 8.32 0.99
C PHE A 55 19.73 7.08 0.17
N VAL A 56 18.80 6.50 -0.60
CA VAL A 56 19.04 5.30 -1.42
C VAL A 56 20.23 5.50 -2.34
N ALA A 57 21.18 4.56 -2.27
CA ALA A 57 22.37 4.49 -3.11
C ALA A 57 22.98 3.08 -3.09
N PRO A 58 23.81 2.71 -4.07
CA PRO A 58 24.57 1.46 -4.05
C PRO A 58 25.41 1.32 -2.78
N GLY A 59 25.42 0.13 -2.17
CA GLY A 59 26.14 -0.19 -0.93
C GLY A 59 25.44 0.27 0.35
N ILE A 60 24.29 0.90 0.27
CA ILE A 60 23.44 1.17 1.44
C ILE A 60 22.67 -0.11 1.76
N ASN A 61 22.68 -0.53 3.03
CA ASN A 61 21.90 -1.67 3.46
C ASN A 61 20.41 -1.32 3.62
N GLU A 62 19.52 -2.28 3.31
CA GLU A 62 18.06 -2.14 3.34
C GLU A 62 17.55 -1.63 4.70
N TYR A 63 18.09 -2.13 5.84
CA TYR A 63 17.68 -1.65 7.18
C TYR A 63 18.01 -0.17 7.41
N LYS A 64 19.03 0.38 6.73
CA LYS A 64 19.36 1.82 6.84
C LYS A 64 18.33 2.68 6.11
N VAL A 65 17.79 2.17 5.00
CA VAL A 65 16.66 2.82 4.31
C VAL A 65 15.42 2.78 5.19
N GLN A 66 15.13 1.64 5.82
CA GLN A 66 14.06 1.51 6.81
C GLN A 66 14.24 2.53 7.94
N ALA A 67 15.40 2.58 8.56
CA ALA A 67 15.68 3.54 9.65
C ALA A 67 15.51 4.99 9.22
N THR A 68 15.84 5.32 7.95
CA THR A 68 15.64 6.66 7.39
C THR A 68 14.16 6.99 7.22
N LEU A 69 13.34 6.03 6.75
CA LEU A 69 11.88 6.17 6.68
C LEU A 69 11.29 6.46 8.07
N GLU A 70 11.61 5.60 9.04
CA GLU A 70 11.10 5.68 10.41
C GLU A 70 11.54 6.98 11.12
N HIS A 71 12.78 7.43 10.89
CA HIS A 71 13.25 8.72 11.35
C HIS A 71 12.42 9.87 10.73
N GLY A 72 12.16 9.83 9.42
CA GLY A 72 11.35 10.83 8.74
C GLY A 72 9.94 10.91 9.32
N TYR A 73 9.31 9.77 9.63
CA TYR A 73 7.99 9.73 10.28
C TYR A 73 8.03 10.37 11.67
N ALA A 74 9.02 9.99 12.49
CA ALA A 74 9.15 10.52 13.84
C ALA A 74 9.39 12.03 13.85
N MET A 75 10.22 12.54 12.96
CA MET A 75 10.49 13.98 12.81
C MET A 75 9.26 14.77 12.33
N ALA A 76 8.36 14.13 11.60
CA ALA A 76 7.11 14.74 11.13
C ALA A 76 5.98 14.69 12.18
N GLY A 77 6.11 13.86 13.24
CA GLY A 77 5.10 13.71 14.30
C GLY A 77 4.40 12.35 14.33
N GLY A 78 4.82 11.40 13.50
CA GLY A 78 4.37 10.01 13.50
C GLY A 78 4.76 9.28 14.78
N ARG A 79 4.05 8.21 15.11
CA ARG A 79 4.24 7.41 16.32
C ARG A 79 4.77 6.01 16.03
N GLY A 80 5.58 5.88 14.97
CA GLY A 80 6.14 4.62 14.47
C GLY A 80 5.51 4.20 13.16
N SER A 81 5.82 2.99 12.73
CA SER A 81 5.30 2.38 11.50
C SER A 81 3.96 1.68 11.76
N ALA A 82 3.04 1.72 10.81
CA ALA A 82 1.75 1.04 10.86
C ALA A 82 1.91 -0.50 10.77
N PHE A 83 2.97 -0.93 10.09
CA PHE A 83 3.39 -2.33 9.94
C PHE A 83 4.92 -2.36 9.77
N PRO A 84 5.57 -3.56 9.90
CA PRO A 84 7.01 -3.67 9.64
C PRO A 84 7.33 -3.24 8.21
N PRO A 85 8.15 -2.19 8.01
CA PRO A 85 8.48 -1.71 6.67
C PRO A 85 9.12 -2.78 5.80
N ILE A 86 8.80 -2.77 4.53
CA ILE A 86 9.39 -3.63 3.50
C ILE A 86 10.36 -2.77 2.70
N VAL A 87 11.62 -3.20 2.64
CA VAL A 87 12.66 -2.57 1.83
C VAL A 87 13.42 -3.67 1.10
N GLY A 88 12.94 -4.04 -0.08
CA GLY A 88 13.51 -5.15 -0.86
C GLY A 88 14.24 -4.67 -2.11
N GLY A 89 15.58 -4.84 -2.14
CA GLY A 89 16.42 -4.55 -3.30
C GLY A 89 16.56 -5.76 -4.25
N GLY A 90 16.67 -5.54 -5.56
CA GLY A 90 16.91 -6.60 -6.55
C GLY A 90 15.90 -7.76 -6.43
N LEU A 91 16.38 -8.98 -6.21
CA LEU A 91 15.53 -10.16 -6.05
C LEU A 91 14.53 -10.03 -4.90
N ASN A 92 14.91 -9.37 -3.78
CA ASN A 92 14.03 -9.17 -2.62
C ASN A 92 12.81 -8.30 -2.97
N SER A 93 12.90 -7.46 -3.99
CA SER A 93 11.75 -6.67 -4.49
C SER A 93 10.62 -7.55 -5.04
N THR A 94 10.88 -8.81 -5.33
CA THR A 94 9.88 -9.78 -5.82
C THR A 94 9.17 -10.55 -4.71
N VAL A 95 9.59 -10.38 -3.45
CA VAL A 95 8.98 -11.00 -2.27
C VAL A 95 7.98 -10.03 -1.66
N LEU A 96 6.66 -10.35 -1.71
CA LEU A 96 5.58 -9.42 -1.38
C LEU A 96 5.71 -8.80 0.03
N HIS A 97 5.99 -9.63 1.03
CA HIS A 97 6.13 -9.21 2.43
C HIS A 97 7.56 -9.48 2.94
N TYR A 98 8.55 -9.01 2.20
CA TYR A 98 9.95 -9.11 2.60
C TYR A 98 10.21 -8.25 3.85
N LYS A 99 10.72 -8.85 4.91
CA LYS A 99 10.87 -8.20 6.23
C LYS A 99 12.27 -8.23 6.80
N ASP A 100 13.18 -9.02 6.19
CA ASP A 100 14.53 -9.18 6.72
C ASP A 100 15.33 -7.88 6.59
N ASN A 101 15.15 -7.16 5.47
CA ASN A 101 15.75 -5.85 5.21
C ASN A 101 17.26 -5.81 5.55
N ASP A 102 18.02 -6.87 5.20
CA ASP A 102 19.39 -7.08 5.67
C ASP A 102 20.46 -7.10 4.56
N GLN A 103 20.04 -6.93 3.30
CA GLN A 103 20.94 -6.97 2.15
C GLN A 103 21.41 -5.57 1.74
N ASP A 104 22.61 -5.50 1.16
CA ASP A 104 23.12 -4.27 0.58
C ASP A 104 22.49 -4.02 -0.79
N LEU A 105 22.03 -2.79 -1.04
CA LEU A 105 21.49 -2.37 -2.32
C LEU A 105 22.57 -2.36 -3.40
N VAL A 106 22.30 -2.98 -4.54
CA VAL A 106 23.27 -3.14 -5.64
C VAL A 106 23.00 -2.14 -6.75
N ALA A 107 24.06 -1.60 -7.35
CA ALA A 107 23.95 -0.71 -8.50
C ALA A 107 23.26 -1.41 -9.68
N GLY A 108 22.27 -0.74 -10.27
CA GLY A 108 21.50 -1.30 -11.38
C GLY A 108 20.19 -1.99 -10.96
N ASP A 109 19.97 -2.23 -9.66
CA ASP A 109 18.74 -2.80 -9.14
C ASP A 109 17.64 -1.75 -8.93
N LEU A 110 16.41 -2.22 -8.76
CA LEU A 110 15.33 -1.49 -8.14
C LEU A 110 15.27 -1.85 -6.65
N VAL A 111 14.75 -0.95 -5.84
CA VAL A 111 14.30 -1.24 -4.47
C VAL A 111 12.82 -0.92 -4.35
N CYS A 112 12.03 -1.93 -3.97
CA CYS A 112 10.63 -1.78 -3.60
C CYS A 112 10.58 -1.41 -2.11
N ILE A 113 9.99 -0.27 -1.83
CA ILE A 113 9.78 0.24 -0.47
C ILE A 113 8.28 0.29 -0.23
N ASP A 114 7.83 -0.39 0.82
CA ASP A 114 6.44 -0.41 1.24
C ASP A 114 6.37 -0.13 2.74
N SER A 115 5.74 0.98 3.08
CA SER A 115 5.72 1.46 4.45
C SER A 115 4.67 2.55 4.68
N GLY A 116 4.24 2.67 5.91
CA GLY A 116 3.34 3.72 6.35
C GLY A 116 3.56 4.12 7.80
N ALA A 117 3.45 5.42 8.08
CA ALA A 117 3.47 5.94 9.44
C ALA A 117 2.17 5.61 10.18
N PHE A 118 2.27 5.50 11.50
CA PHE A 118 1.13 5.34 12.41
C PHE A 118 0.88 6.64 13.18
N TYR A 119 -0.39 7.06 13.26
CA TYR A 119 -0.78 8.25 13.98
C TYR A 119 -2.21 8.16 14.53
N ALA A 120 -2.39 8.42 15.82
CA ALA A 120 -3.69 8.50 16.50
C ALA A 120 -4.62 7.29 16.28
N GLY A 121 -4.06 6.08 16.17
CA GLY A 121 -4.80 4.85 15.92
C GLY A 121 -4.95 4.48 14.45
N TYR A 122 -4.50 5.30 13.50
CA TYR A 122 -4.62 5.08 12.06
C TYR A 122 -3.26 4.95 11.40
N GLY A 123 -3.17 4.07 10.40
CA GLY A 123 -2.00 3.89 9.56
C GLY A 123 -2.15 4.54 8.18
N ALA A 124 -1.02 4.74 7.51
CA ALA A 124 -0.91 4.86 6.07
C ALA A 124 -0.32 3.57 5.49
N ASP A 125 -0.50 3.36 4.18
CA ASP A 125 0.03 2.21 3.46
C ASP A 125 0.44 2.62 2.05
N ILE A 126 1.75 2.69 1.79
CA ILE A 126 2.25 3.29 0.56
C ILE A 126 3.46 2.52 0.05
N SER A 127 3.39 2.07 -1.20
CA SER A 127 4.55 1.48 -1.88
C SER A 127 5.10 2.39 -2.96
N ARG A 128 6.42 2.46 -3.02
CA ARG A 128 7.17 3.06 -4.12
C ARG A 128 8.35 2.17 -4.50
N THR A 129 8.54 2.00 -5.79
CA THR A 129 9.73 1.32 -6.31
C THR A 129 10.64 2.35 -6.97
N VAL A 130 11.90 2.39 -6.54
CA VAL A 130 12.87 3.39 -7.00
C VAL A 130 14.16 2.73 -7.47
N PRO A 131 14.90 3.32 -8.44
CA PRO A 131 16.16 2.78 -8.93
C PRO A 131 17.29 3.07 -7.94
N VAL A 132 18.01 2.04 -7.51
CA VAL A 132 19.15 2.17 -6.56
C VAL A 132 20.19 3.18 -7.03
N SER A 133 20.44 3.24 -8.34
CA SER A 133 21.41 4.19 -8.95
C SER A 133 20.80 5.54 -9.33
N GLY A 134 19.57 5.87 -8.90
CA GLY A 134 18.90 7.13 -9.17
C GLY A 134 18.34 7.29 -10.58
N LYS A 135 18.52 6.31 -11.45
CA LYS A 135 18.04 6.29 -12.84
C LYS A 135 17.49 4.91 -13.19
N PHE A 136 16.29 4.87 -13.76
CA PHE A 136 15.72 3.64 -14.30
C PHE A 136 16.42 3.21 -15.59
N SER A 137 16.73 1.93 -15.74
CA SER A 137 17.09 1.34 -17.03
C SER A 137 15.88 1.30 -17.99
N LYS A 138 16.12 0.98 -19.27
CA LYS A 138 15.03 0.86 -20.26
C LYS A 138 14.02 -0.23 -19.86
N ARG A 139 14.52 -1.39 -19.39
CA ARG A 139 13.66 -2.50 -18.96
C ARG A 139 12.86 -2.16 -17.71
N GLN A 140 13.50 -1.54 -16.73
CA GLN A 140 12.83 -1.10 -15.52
C GLN A 140 11.72 -0.09 -15.82
N LYS A 141 11.95 0.90 -16.70
CA LYS A 141 10.92 1.84 -17.13
C LYS A 141 9.74 1.15 -17.80
N GLU A 142 10.00 0.19 -18.69
CA GLU A 142 8.95 -0.58 -19.34
C GLU A 142 8.01 -1.22 -18.33
N VAL A 143 8.53 -1.99 -17.38
CA VAL A 143 7.73 -2.67 -16.37
C VAL A 143 7.06 -1.67 -15.44
N TYR A 144 7.81 -0.65 -14.98
CA TYR A 144 7.32 0.39 -14.08
C TYR A 144 6.11 1.16 -14.66
N GLU A 145 6.20 1.56 -15.93
CA GLU A 145 5.15 2.33 -16.60
C GLU A 145 3.87 1.50 -16.82
N ILE A 146 3.99 0.17 -16.98
CA ILE A 146 2.83 -0.73 -17.04
C ILE A 146 2.11 -0.74 -15.68
N VAL A 147 2.85 -0.91 -14.57
CA VAL A 147 2.28 -0.87 -13.22
C VAL A 147 1.66 0.48 -12.92
N LEU A 148 2.36 1.58 -13.22
CA LEU A 148 1.85 2.94 -13.03
C LEU A 148 0.56 3.19 -13.82
N LYS A 149 0.49 2.72 -15.07
CA LYS A 149 -0.73 2.81 -15.90
C LYS A 149 -1.88 2.02 -15.31
N ALA A 150 -1.62 0.82 -14.79
CA ALA A 150 -2.62 -0.03 -14.16
C ALA A 150 -3.16 0.62 -12.88
N GLU A 151 -2.28 1.15 -12.03
CA GLU A 151 -2.63 1.86 -10.79
C GLU A 151 -3.49 3.11 -11.09
N GLN A 152 -3.06 3.96 -12.01
CA GLN A 152 -3.81 5.16 -12.39
C GLN A 152 -5.18 4.86 -12.97
N ALA A 153 -5.31 3.79 -13.76
CA ALA A 153 -6.59 3.36 -14.33
C ALA A 153 -7.55 2.86 -13.24
N ALA A 154 -7.05 2.06 -12.29
CA ALA A 154 -7.84 1.60 -11.16
C ALA A 154 -8.28 2.77 -10.27
N ILE A 155 -7.37 3.67 -9.90
CA ILE A 155 -7.70 4.88 -9.12
C ILE A 155 -8.77 5.73 -9.82
N LYS A 156 -8.65 5.94 -11.12
CA LYS A 156 -9.62 6.74 -11.90
C LYS A 156 -11.03 6.14 -11.89
N ALA A 157 -11.16 4.83 -11.68
CA ALA A 157 -12.44 4.14 -11.62
C ALA A 157 -13.06 4.15 -10.22
N VAL A 158 -12.34 4.58 -9.18
CA VAL A 158 -12.85 4.61 -7.80
C VAL A 158 -13.99 5.59 -7.66
N LYS A 159 -15.13 5.09 -7.19
CA LYS A 159 -16.34 5.86 -6.85
C LYS A 159 -17.26 5.02 -5.96
N PRO A 160 -18.28 5.60 -5.30
CA PRO A 160 -19.27 4.81 -4.59
C PRO A 160 -19.94 3.77 -5.48
N GLY A 161 -20.15 2.57 -4.94
CA GLY A 161 -20.81 1.45 -5.62
C GLY A 161 -19.86 0.50 -6.37
N VAL A 162 -18.63 0.90 -6.67
CA VAL A 162 -17.61 0.00 -7.26
C VAL A 162 -17.04 -0.92 -6.16
N THR A 163 -16.62 -2.13 -6.52
CA THR A 163 -15.96 -3.09 -5.63
C THR A 163 -14.45 -3.13 -5.88
N LEU A 164 -13.67 -3.59 -4.90
CA LEU A 164 -12.22 -3.84 -5.10
C LEU A 164 -12.00 -4.88 -6.21
N GLY A 165 -12.88 -5.89 -6.34
CA GLY A 165 -12.80 -6.87 -7.43
C GLY A 165 -12.94 -6.26 -8.82
N GLU A 166 -13.80 -5.24 -9.00
CA GLU A 166 -13.91 -4.51 -10.27
C GLU A 166 -12.68 -3.65 -10.55
N LEU A 167 -12.08 -3.04 -9.52
CA LEU A 167 -10.84 -2.28 -9.63
C LEU A 167 -9.65 -3.22 -9.96
N ASP A 168 -9.60 -4.41 -9.34
CA ASP A 168 -8.63 -5.46 -9.67
C ASP A 168 -8.71 -5.86 -11.14
N ALA A 169 -9.91 -6.10 -11.64
CA ALA A 169 -10.13 -6.50 -13.04
C ALA A 169 -9.60 -5.44 -14.03
N ILE A 170 -9.70 -4.14 -13.70
CA ILE A 170 -9.15 -3.05 -14.52
C ILE A 170 -7.63 -3.12 -14.58
N ALA A 171 -6.96 -3.18 -13.42
CA ALA A 171 -5.50 -3.24 -13.35
C ALA A 171 -4.97 -4.52 -13.99
N ARG A 172 -5.57 -5.66 -13.65
CA ARG A 172 -5.21 -6.98 -14.18
C ARG A 172 -5.36 -7.06 -15.71
N THR A 173 -6.39 -6.44 -16.26
CA THR A 173 -6.57 -6.37 -17.73
C THR A 173 -5.41 -5.63 -18.39
N ILE A 174 -4.94 -4.52 -17.81
CA ILE A 174 -3.82 -3.75 -18.37
C ILE A 174 -2.53 -4.55 -18.29
N ILE A 175 -2.23 -5.14 -17.15
CA ILE A 175 -1.02 -5.94 -16.91
C ILE A 175 -1.00 -7.19 -17.80
N THR A 176 -2.13 -7.88 -17.93
CA THR A 176 -2.27 -9.08 -18.79
C THR A 176 -2.09 -8.74 -20.27
N LYS A 177 -2.68 -7.63 -20.76
CA LYS A 177 -2.49 -7.18 -22.15
C LYS A 177 -1.04 -6.81 -22.46
N ALA A 178 -0.28 -6.42 -21.45
CA ALA A 178 1.16 -6.16 -21.59
C ALA A 178 2.02 -7.45 -21.51
N GLY A 179 1.42 -8.63 -21.30
CA GLY A 179 2.12 -9.91 -21.24
C GLY A 179 2.56 -10.34 -19.84
N PHE A 180 2.16 -9.62 -18.76
CA PHE A 180 2.62 -9.85 -17.39
C PHE A 180 1.51 -10.37 -16.44
N GLY A 181 0.41 -10.90 -16.96
CA GLY A 181 -0.75 -11.32 -16.15
C GLY A 181 -0.41 -12.32 -15.03
N GLU A 182 0.49 -13.26 -15.29
CA GLU A 182 0.94 -14.28 -14.32
C GLU A 182 1.84 -13.72 -13.23
N TYR A 183 2.42 -12.54 -13.42
CA TYR A 183 3.32 -11.87 -12.50
C TYR A 183 2.62 -10.85 -11.58
N PHE A 184 1.32 -10.63 -11.74
CA PHE A 184 0.48 -9.89 -10.78
C PHE A 184 -0.22 -10.87 -9.85
N ILE A 185 0.45 -11.24 -8.76
CA ILE A 185 0.17 -12.42 -7.93
C ILE A 185 -0.64 -12.11 -6.65
N HIS A 186 -1.11 -10.87 -6.47
CA HIS A 186 -1.97 -10.47 -5.35
C HIS A 186 -3.19 -9.67 -5.82
N SER A 187 -4.06 -9.26 -4.91
CA SER A 187 -5.21 -8.39 -5.20
C SER A 187 -4.78 -6.93 -5.37
N ILE A 188 -5.67 -6.13 -5.95
CA ILE A 188 -5.43 -4.70 -6.21
C ILE A 188 -5.25 -3.86 -4.95
N GLY A 189 -5.68 -4.34 -3.78
CA GLY A 189 -5.61 -3.61 -2.53
C GLY A 189 -6.68 -4.04 -1.54
N HIS A 190 -6.81 -3.28 -0.47
CA HIS A 190 -7.66 -3.57 0.68
C HIS A 190 -8.21 -2.28 1.31
N HIS A 191 -9.10 -2.40 2.27
CA HIS A 191 -9.51 -1.28 3.12
C HIS A 191 -8.39 -0.93 4.10
N LEU A 192 -8.24 0.36 4.38
CA LEU A 192 -7.27 0.94 5.31
C LEU A 192 -8.00 1.71 6.42
N GLY A 193 -7.52 1.64 7.66
CA GLY A 193 -8.13 2.36 8.79
C GLY A 193 -7.41 2.16 10.10
N LEU A 194 -8.12 1.63 11.10
CA LEU A 194 -7.55 1.26 12.40
C LEU A 194 -6.54 0.11 12.28
N GLU A 195 -6.67 -0.68 11.24
CA GLU A 195 -5.71 -1.70 10.84
C GLU A 195 -5.25 -1.41 9.41
N THR A 196 -4.02 -1.80 9.08
CA THR A 196 -3.49 -1.72 7.72
C THR A 196 -4.40 -2.51 6.78
N HIS A 197 -4.63 -3.78 7.04
CA HIS A 197 -5.67 -4.58 6.38
C HIS A 197 -6.97 -4.47 7.16
N ASP A 198 -7.72 -3.38 6.92
CA ASP A 198 -8.96 -3.10 7.64
C ASP A 198 -10.12 -3.97 7.15
N THR A 199 -11.11 -4.11 8.01
CA THR A 199 -12.19 -5.06 7.85
C THR A 199 -13.20 -4.61 6.78
N CYS A 200 -13.18 -5.24 5.61
CA CYS A 200 -14.30 -5.28 4.65
C CYS A 200 -13.97 -6.29 3.54
N GLY A 201 -14.97 -6.97 3.02
CA GLY A 201 -14.74 -7.94 1.93
C GLY A 201 -14.50 -7.25 0.58
N PRO A 202 -13.68 -7.85 -0.30
CA PRO A 202 -13.32 -7.26 -1.60
C PRO A 202 -14.50 -7.11 -2.57
N MET A 203 -15.60 -7.82 -2.32
CA MET A 203 -16.82 -7.75 -3.12
C MET A 203 -17.87 -6.80 -2.52
N ALA A 204 -17.61 -6.17 -1.38
CA ALA A 204 -18.51 -5.18 -0.82
C ALA A 204 -18.43 -3.87 -1.62
N PRO A 205 -19.57 -3.28 -2.05
CA PRO A 205 -19.56 -2.00 -2.75
C PRO A 205 -18.98 -0.90 -1.88
N LEU A 206 -18.00 -0.18 -2.42
CA LEU A 206 -17.37 0.96 -1.77
C LEU A 206 -18.39 2.05 -1.46
N LYS A 207 -18.29 2.66 -0.31
CA LYS A 207 -19.16 3.76 0.14
C LYS A 207 -18.34 5.04 0.29
N LYS A 208 -19.01 6.21 0.16
CA LYS A 208 -18.38 7.49 0.52
C LYS A 208 -17.80 7.40 1.93
N GLY A 209 -16.56 7.84 2.11
CA GLY A 209 -15.83 7.78 3.37
C GLY A 209 -15.04 6.47 3.56
N ALA A 210 -15.12 5.50 2.65
CA ALA A 210 -14.18 4.39 2.64
C ALA A 210 -12.78 4.91 2.27
N VAL A 211 -11.74 4.33 2.89
CA VAL A 211 -10.35 4.52 2.49
C VAL A 211 -9.80 3.15 2.11
N ILE A 212 -9.16 3.06 0.96
CA ILE A 212 -8.63 1.83 0.37
C ILE A 212 -7.23 2.07 -0.17
N THR A 213 -6.43 1.01 -0.27
CA THR A 213 -5.20 1.01 -1.06
C THR A 213 -5.48 0.64 -2.52
N ILE A 214 -4.64 1.11 -3.43
CA ILE A 214 -4.58 0.68 -4.83
C ILE A 214 -3.10 0.44 -5.15
N GLU A 215 -2.72 -0.84 -5.24
CA GLU A 215 -1.34 -1.31 -5.17
C GLU A 215 -0.95 -2.36 -6.22
N PRO A 216 -1.26 -2.23 -7.50
CA PRO A 216 -0.85 -3.25 -8.47
C PRO A 216 0.66 -3.43 -8.50
N GLY A 217 1.11 -4.66 -8.79
CA GLY A 217 2.52 -4.98 -8.91
C GLY A 217 2.81 -5.99 -10.04
N ILE A 218 4.07 -6.00 -10.47
CA ILE A 218 4.65 -7.01 -11.38
C ILE A 218 5.95 -7.50 -10.73
N TYR A 219 6.09 -8.82 -10.58
CA TYR A 219 7.21 -9.44 -9.88
C TYR A 219 7.86 -10.50 -10.77
N LEU A 220 9.09 -10.23 -11.22
CA LEU A 220 9.88 -11.05 -12.16
C LEU A 220 11.13 -11.59 -11.44
N PRO A 221 11.02 -12.71 -10.69
CA PRO A 221 12.16 -13.24 -9.93
C PRO A 221 13.37 -13.58 -10.81
N GLU A 222 13.12 -14.07 -12.01
CA GLU A 222 14.18 -14.41 -13.00
C GLU A 222 14.94 -13.18 -13.50
N GLU A 223 14.37 -11.98 -13.39
CA GLU A 223 15.03 -10.70 -13.70
C GLU A 223 15.47 -9.95 -12.44
N ALA A 224 15.26 -10.50 -11.23
CA ALA A 224 15.44 -9.81 -9.94
C ALA A 224 14.77 -8.42 -9.93
N LEU A 225 13.56 -8.33 -10.48
CA LEU A 225 12.85 -7.09 -10.72
C LEU A 225 11.40 -7.19 -10.21
N GLY A 226 11.11 -6.49 -9.13
CA GLY A 226 9.75 -6.30 -8.60
C GLY A 226 9.36 -4.82 -8.61
N VAL A 227 8.14 -4.54 -9.01
CA VAL A 227 7.56 -3.19 -9.00
C VAL A 227 6.20 -3.23 -8.33
N ARG A 228 6.00 -2.45 -7.27
CA ARG A 228 4.72 -2.11 -6.68
C ARG A 228 4.60 -0.60 -6.58
N ILE A 229 3.43 -0.07 -6.93
CA ILE A 229 3.09 1.35 -6.78
C ILE A 229 1.74 1.40 -6.10
N GLU A 230 1.68 2.05 -4.97
CA GLU A 230 0.52 2.05 -4.09
C GLU A 230 0.19 3.45 -3.59
N ASP A 231 -1.07 3.77 -3.59
CA ASP A 231 -1.63 5.00 -3.01
C ASP A 231 -2.83 4.71 -2.11
N ASP A 232 -2.96 5.51 -1.06
CA ASP A 232 -4.13 5.58 -0.19
C ASP A 232 -5.22 6.45 -0.83
N ILE A 233 -6.42 5.90 -1.03
CA ILE A 233 -7.51 6.51 -1.78
C ILE A 233 -8.76 6.64 -0.92
N GLU A 234 -9.23 7.88 -0.69
CA GLU A 234 -10.54 8.16 -0.09
C GLU A 234 -11.63 8.12 -1.16
N VAL A 235 -12.70 7.38 -0.91
CA VAL A 235 -13.91 7.37 -1.73
C VAL A 235 -14.78 8.59 -1.38
N THR A 236 -14.96 9.52 -2.31
CA THR A 236 -15.76 10.73 -2.14
C THR A 236 -17.22 10.53 -2.56
N ALA A 237 -18.05 11.57 -2.53
CA ALA A 237 -19.45 11.45 -2.94
C ALA A 237 -19.63 11.08 -4.42
N THR A 238 -18.71 11.49 -5.30
CA THR A 238 -18.83 11.31 -6.76
C THR A 238 -17.62 10.69 -7.43
N GLY A 239 -16.59 10.34 -6.66
CA GLY A 239 -15.33 9.80 -7.18
C GLY A 239 -14.37 9.50 -6.04
N TYR A 240 -13.17 10.03 -6.11
CA TYR A 240 -12.10 9.76 -5.17
C TYR A 240 -11.25 10.99 -4.83
N LYS A 241 -10.50 10.89 -3.75
CA LYS A 241 -9.37 11.77 -3.41
C LYS A 241 -8.15 10.90 -3.14
N ASN A 242 -7.06 11.13 -3.84
CA ASN A 242 -5.79 10.48 -3.56
C ASN A 242 -5.12 11.22 -2.39
N LEU A 243 -4.96 10.53 -1.25
CA LEU A 243 -4.39 11.06 -0.02
C LEU A 243 -2.86 11.16 -0.11
N SER A 244 -2.22 10.26 -0.86
CA SER A 244 -0.76 10.14 -1.04
C SER A 244 -0.21 10.86 -2.27
N LYS A 245 -1.01 11.71 -2.90
CA LYS A 245 -0.67 12.45 -4.13
C LYS A 245 0.67 13.21 -4.08
N ALA A 246 1.10 13.63 -2.90
CA ALA A 246 2.34 14.39 -2.71
C ALA A 246 3.60 13.54 -2.92
N ILE A 247 3.51 12.21 -2.81
CA ILE A 247 4.66 11.29 -2.92
C ILE A 247 4.93 11.00 -4.40
N PRO A 248 6.14 11.29 -4.92
CA PRO A 248 6.48 11.07 -6.32
C PRO A 248 6.23 9.63 -6.76
N LYS A 249 5.64 9.44 -7.95
CA LYS A 249 5.43 8.12 -8.55
C LYS A 249 5.61 8.04 -10.07
N SER A 250 5.75 9.13 -10.80
CA SER A 250 6.17 9.05 -12.19
C SER A 250 7.67 8.83 -12.28
N VAL A 251 8.13 8.15 -13.33
CA VAL A 251 9.58 7.92 -13.59
C VAL A 251 10.37 9.21 -13.45
N SER A 252 9.94 10.28 -14.12
CA SER A 252 10.63 11.57 -14.09
C SER A 252 10.61 12.23 -12.70
N ALA A 253 9.51 12.10 -11.94
CA ALA A 253 9.41 12.67 -10.60
C ALA A 253 10.29 11.93 -9.60
N ILE A 254 10.39 10.59 -9.69
CA ILE A 254 11.29 9.78 -8.86
C ILE A 254 12.73 10.10 -9.19
N GLU A 255 13.13 10.08 -10.47
CA GLU A 255 14.50 10.41 -10.87
C GLU A 255 14.90 11.84 -10.43
N LYS A 256 13.93 12.78 -10.43
CA LYS A 256 14.15 14.14 -9.90
C LYS A 256 14.26 14.16 -8.38
N ALA A 257 13.42 13.40 -7.67
CA ALA A 257 13.46 13.32 -6.20
C ALA A 257 14.75 12.67 -5.69
N MET A 258 15.38 11.78 -6.47
CA MET A 258 16.64 11.11 -6.15
C MET A 258 17.89 11.88 -6.62
N ALA A 259 17.73 12.94 -7.41
CA ALA A 259 18.88 13.74 -7.88
C ALA A 259 19.58 14.42 -6.69
N LYS A 260 20.89 14.17 -6.58
CA LYS A 260 21.79 14.75 -5.55
C LYS A 260 22.43 16.03 -6.06
#